data_3900c3689937dcb3886ad63316320266
#
_entry.id   3900c3689937dcb3886ad63316320266
#
_cell.length_a   1.000
_cell.length_b   1.000
_cell.length_c   1.000
_cell.angle_alpha   90.00
_cell.angle_beta   90.00
_cell.angle_gamma   90.00
#
_symmetry.space_group_name_H-M   'P 1'
#
loop_
_entity.id
_entity.type
_entity.pdbx_description
1 polymer ?
#
loop_
_entity_poly.entity_id
_entity_poly.type
_entity_poly.pdbx_seq_one_letter_code
_entity_poly.pdbx_strand_id
1 'polypeptide(L)'
;MVLDDGRFFKVTAFEARGESVRLSLREGGRVTLPLERVAHVVDDEWVPPEPEPEPAAQAALGARSWRFEEAMPVPAVPFGAEIHQAAQRHGVDPELVAAVVRAESAFDVRAVSVKGARGLMQLMPATARRFGVSQDRVHDPAANVDAGARYLAWLLGRFEGDLALALAAYNAGEGTVDRYGGVPPYRETRGYIQKIFTTLGLGQPTQIATSL
;
A
#
# COMPACT_ATOMS: atom_id res chain seq x y z
N MET A 1 -1.30 0.70 15.03
CA MET A 1 -2.53 1.04 14.28
C MET A 1 -2.56 2.54 14.01
N VAL A 2 -2.79 2.95 12.78
CA VAL A 2 -2.80 4.35 12.33
C VAL A 2 -4.23 4.73 11.97
N LEU A 3 -4.68 5.91 12.41
CA LEU A 3 -6.01 6.45 12.12
C LEU A 3 -5.98 7.33 10.85
N ASP A 4 -7.17 7.64 10.34
CA ASP A 4 -7.42 8.51 9.19
C ASP A 4 -6.93 9.95 9.38
N ASP A 5 -6.81 10.40 10.63
CA ASP A 5 -6.30 11.73 11.02
C ASP A 5 -4.78 11.75 11.33
N GLY A 6 -4.05 10.65 11.05
CA GLY A 6 -2.62 10.51 11.27
C GLY A 6 -2.22 10.15 12.70
N ARG A 7 -3.14 10.10 13.65
CA ARG A 7 -2.86 9.59 15.00
C ARG A 7 -2.62 8.09 14.98
N PHE A 8 -1.88 7.57 15.94
CA PHE A 8 -1.61 6.15 16.04
C PHE A 8 -1.74 5.63 17.46
N PHE A 9 -2.10 4.34 17.56
CA PHE A 9 -2.09 3.60 18.82
C PHE A 9 -1.10 2.44 18.75
N LYS A 10 -0.28 2.27 19.80
CA LYS A 10 0.48 1.04 20.01
C LYS A 10 -0.43 0.03 20.66
N VAL A 11 -0.75 -1.04 19.93
CA VAL A 11 -1.68 -2.08 20.35
C VAL A 11 -0.98 -3.42 20.46
N THR A 12 -1.38 -4.23 21.44
CA THR A 12 -0.93 -5.61 21.61
C THR A 12 -1.85 -6.60 20.90
N ALA A 13 -3.11 -6.22 20.73
CA ALA A 13 -4.10 -7.00 19.99
C ALA A 13 -5.22 -6.09 19.48
N PHE A 14 -5.89 -6.50 18.43
CA PHE A 14 -7.11 -5.86 17.95
C PHE A 14 -8.12 -6.91 17.45
N GLU A 15 -9.39 -6.57 17.55
CA GLU A 15 -10.49 -7.41 17.11
C GLU A 15 -11.50 -6.56 16.35
N ALA A 16 -11.67 -6.86 15.05
CA ALA A 16 -12.70 -6.20 14.24
C ALA A 16 -14.05 -6.90 14.44
N ARG A 17 -15.09 -6.14 14.77
CA ARG A 17 -16.48 -6.63 14.93
C ARG A 17 -17.42 -5.70 14.18
N GLY A 18 -17.91 -6.16 13.04
CA GLY A 18 -18.78 -5.37 12.18
C GLY A 18 -18.09 -4.07 11.74
N GLU A 19 -18.67 -2.92 12.08
CA GLU A 19 -18.17 -1.60 11.73
C GLU A 19 -17.25 -0.98 12.79
N SER A 20 -16.87 -1.74 13.80
CA SER A 20 -15.98 -1.27 14.87
C SER A 20 -14.78 -2.16 15.07
N VAL A 21 -13.70 -1.59 15.59
CA VAL A 21 -12.49 -2.29 16.01
C VAL A 21 -12.22 -2.03 17.48
N ARG A 22 -12.01 -3.08 18.24
CA ARG A 22 -11.58 -3.04 19.64
C ARG A 22 -10.08 -3.21 19.71
N LEU A 23 -9.41 -2.28 20.35
CA LEU A 23 -7.96 -2.24 20.53
C LEU A 23 -7.61 -2.57 21.98
N SER A 24 -6.59 -3.43 22.18
CA SER A 24 -5.90 -3.59 23.47
C SER A 24 -4.62 -2.78 23.40
N LEU A 25 -4.47 -1.77 24.26
CA LEU A 25 -3.32 -0.88 24.23
C LEU A 25 -2.12 -1.50 24.94
N ARG A 26 -0.89 -1.21 24.46
CA ARG A 26 0.35 -1.72 25.04
C ARG A 26 0.58 -1.23 26.48
N GLU A 27 0.11 -0.03 26.80
CA GLU A 27 0.21 0.58 28.12
C GLU A 27 -0.96 0.21 29.06
N GLY A 28 -1.78 -0.74 28.63
CA GLY A 28 -2.99 -1.16 29.34
C GLY A 28 -4.24 -0.40 28.90
N GLY A 29 -5.41 -1.02 29.10
CA GLY A 29 -6.70 -0.47 28.67
C GLY A 29 -7.18 -0.95 27.31
N ARG A 30 -8.43 -0.63 26.99
CA ARG A 30 -9.10 -0.98 25.75
C ARG A 30 -9.79 0.23 25.16
N VAL A 31 -9.72 0.39 23.84
CA VAL A 31 -10.40 1.45 23.09
C VAL A 31 -11.21 0.79 21.98
N THR A 32 -12.43 1.24 21.76
CA THR A 32 -13.24 0.83 20.61
C THR A 32 -13.40 2.03 19.68
N LEU A 33 -13.10 1.83 18.41
CA LEU A 33 -13.18 2.86 17.37
C LEU A 33 -14.02 2.35 16.20
N PRO A 34 -14.69 3.24 15.45
CA PRO A 34 -15.25 2.89 14.15
C PRO A 34 -14.14 2.39 13.22
N LEU A 35 -14.39 1.29 12.51
CA LEU A 35 -13.41 0.71 11.56
C LEU A 35 -13.06 1.70 10.44
N GLU A 36 -13.99 2.57 10.08
CA GLU A 36 -13.79 3.63 9.09
C GLU A 36 -12.68 4.63 9.47
N ARG A 37 -12.38 4.75 10.77
CA ARG A 37 -11.30 5.62 11.27
C ARG A 37 -9.91 4.98 11.21
N VAL A 38 -9.83 3.69 10.92
CA VAL A 38 -8.56 2.98 10.79
C VAL A 38 -8.05 3.11 9.36
N ALA A 39 -6.99 3.86 9.17
CA ALA A 39 -6.32 3.98 7.88
C ALA A 39 -5.43 2.77 7.61
N HIS A 40 -4.59 2.39 8.59
CA HIS A 40 -3.66 1.27 8.46
C HIS A 40 -3.47 0.54 9.78
N VAL A 41 -3.20 -0.77 9.67
CA VAL A 41 -2.69 -1.59 10.78
C VAL A 41 -1.33 -2.13 10.35
N VAL A 42 -0.30 -1.77 11.09
CA VAL A 42 1.09 -2.15 10.81
C VAL A 42 1.58 -3.04 11.94
N ASP A 43 2.28 -4.10 11.59
CA ASP A 43 2.97 -4.95 12.55
C ASP A 43 4.29 -4.29 12.93
N ASP A 44 4.50 -4.04 14.23
CA ASP A 44 5.64 -3.28 14.77
C ASP A 44 6.81 -4.24 15.11
N GLU A 45 7.00 -5.30 14.32
CA GLU A 45 8.13 -6.22 14.49
C GLU A 45 9.41 -5.54 13.95
N TRP A 46 10.27 -5.10 14.88
CA TRP A 46 11.55 -4.52 14.51
C TRP A 46 12.46 -5.57 13.86
N VAL A 47 12.93 -5.30 12.66
CA VAL A 47 13.94 -6.10 11.93
C VAL A 47 15.21 -5.27 11.84
N PRO A 48 16.39 -5.82 12.20
CA PRO A 48 17.65 -5.14 11.99
C PRO A 48 17.83 -4.74 10.52
N PRO A 49 18.48 -3.61 10.22
CA PRO A 49 18.75 -3.20 8.85
C PRO A 49 19.62 -4.26 8.14
N GLU A 50 19.15 -4.69 6.96
CA GLU A 50 19.99 -5.50 6.06
C GLU A 50 21.09 -4.63 5.43
N PRO A 51 22.25 -5.23 5.06
CA PRO A 51 23.35 -4.49 4.42
C PRO A 51 22.88 -3.85 3.11
N GLU A 52 23.43 -2.66 2.83
CA GLU A 52 23.06 -1.85 1.66
C GLU A 52 23.32 -2.60 0.34
N PRO A 53 22.37 -2.58 -0.61
CA PRO A 53 22.58 -3.14 -1.93
C PRO A 53 23.44 -2.25 -2.84
N GLU A 54 24.04 -2.84 -3.83
CA GLU A 54 25.04 -2.25 -4.72
C GLU A 54 24.53 -1.06 -5.58
N PRO A 55 25.40 -0.07 -5.93
CA PRO A 55 25.00 1.17 -6.63
C PRO A 55 24.33 1.00 -8.00
N ALA A 56 24.52 -0.15 -8.66
CA ALA A 56 23.95 -0.44 -9.98
C ALA A 56 22.41 -0.61 -9.97
N ALA A 57 21.84 -1.05 -8.84
CA ALA A 57 20.37 -1.21 -8.70
C ALA A 57 19.66 0.15 -8.51
N GLN A 58 20.35 1.14 -7.94
CA GLN A 58 19.84 2.51 -7.77
C GLN A 58 19.67 3.22 -9.12
N ALA A 59 20.63 3.05 -10.03
CA ALA A 59 20.62 3.69 -11.34
C ALA A 59 19.44 3.18 -12.22
N ALA A 60 19.07 1.90 -12.10
CA ALA A 60 17.97 1.32 -12.86
C ALA A 60 16.58 1.80 -12.37
N LEU A 61 16.43 2.10 -11.09
CA LEU A 61 15.19 2.61 -10.49
C LEU A 61 14.96 4.09 -10.80
N GLY A 62 16.02 4.90 -10.82
CA GLY A 62 15.94 6.32 -11.14
C GLY A 62 15.66 6.63 -12.61
N ALA A 63 15.82 5.64 -13.50
CA ALA A 63 15.58 5.81 -14.94
C ALA A 63 14.16 5.40 -15.38
N ARG A 64 13.41 4.61 -14.58
CA ARG A 64 12.06 4.15 -14.94
C ARG A 64 11.00 5.11 -14.41
N SER A 65 10.24 5.69 -15.35
CA SER A 65 9.03 6.44 -15.04
C SER A 65 7.90 5.46 -14.67
N TRP A 66 7.23 5.69 -13.53
CA TRP A 66 6.04 4.93 -13.13
C TRP A 66 4.75 5.60 -13.62
N ARG A 67 4.89 6.40 -14.69
CA ARG A 67 3.77 7.10 -15.34
C ARG A 67 3.22 6.30 -16.49
N PHE A 68 1.94 6.45 -16.73
CA PHE A 68 1.28 5.89 -17.92
C PHE A 68 1.84 6.53 -19.19
N GLU A 69 2.17 5.70 -20.17
CA GLU A 69 2.54 6.10 -21.54
C GLU A 69 1.51 5.54 -22.52
N GLU A 70 1.18 6.31 -23.58
CA GLU A 70 0.06 6.02 -24.48
C GLU A 70 0.18 4.65 -25.18
N ALA A 71 1.40 4.14 -25.36
CA ALA A 71 1.68 2.86 -26.01
C ALA A 71 1.76 1.66 -25.05
N MET A 72 1.50 1.83 -23.75
CA MET A 72 1.57 0.73 -22.79
C MET A 72 0.50 -0.33 -23.07
N PRO A 73 0.87 -1.62 -23.12
CA PRO A 73 -0.08 -2.70 -23.37
C PRO A 73 -1.01 -2.92 -22.18
N VAL A 74 -2.16 -3.51 -22.44
CA VAL A 74 -3.03 -4.05 -21.39
C VAL A 74 -2.32 -5.22 -20.70
N PRO A 75 -2.14 -5.19 -19.37
CA PRO A 75 -1.51 -6.29 -18.66
C PRO A 75 -2.22 -7.62 -18.88
N ALA A 76 -1.46 -8.68 -19.18
CA ALA A 76 -1.99 -10.02 -19.42
C ALA A 76 -2.30 -10.76 -18.10
N VAL A 77 -3.17 -10.17 -17.27
CA VAL A 77 -3.57 -10.65 -15.95
C VAL A 77 -5.09 -10.55 -15.79
N PRO A 78 -5.71 -11.22 -14.78
CA PRO A 78 -7.10 -11.00 -14.45
C PRO A 78 -7.37 -9.50 -14.20
N PHE A 79 -8.50 -8.99 -14.69
CA PHE A 79 -8.88 -7.57 -14.62
C PHE A 79 -7.89 -6.61 -15.31
N GLY A 80 -7.13 -7.12 -16.31
CA GLY A 80 -6.15 -6.30 -17.03
C GLY A 80 -6.75 -5.06 -17.70
N ALA A 81 -7.98 -5.17 -18.24
CA ALA A 81 -8.67 -4.04 -18.87
C ALA A 81 -9.03 -2.94 -17.85
N GLU A 82 -9.59 -3.32 -16.69
CA GLU A 82 -9.92 -2.39 -15.59
C GLU A 82 -8.65 -1.74 -15.03
N ILE A 83 -7.58 -2.53 -14.88
CA ILE A 83 -6.26 -2.05 -14.44
C ILE A 83 -5.71 -1.03 -15.43
N HIS A 84 -5.72 -1.35 -16.72
CA HIS A 84 -5.21 -0.44 -17.74
C HIS A 84 -6.02 0.86 -17.81
N GLN A 85 -7.36 0.80 -17.75
CA GLN A 85 -8.22 1.99 -17.75
C GLN A 85 -7.98 2.87 -16.52
N ALA A 86 -7.84 2.28 -15.35
CA ALA A 86 -7.54 3.03 -14.12
C ALA A 86 -6.14 3.63 -14.17
N ALA A 87 -5.15 2.88 -14.64
CA ALA A 87 -3.77 3.33 -14.84
C ALA A 87 -3.70 4.53 -15.78
N GLN A 88 -4.39 4.46 -16.92
CA GLN A 88 -4.50 5.57 -17.88
C GLN A 88 -5.15 6.81 -17.26
N ARG A 89 -6.28 6.61 -16.54
CA ARG A 89 -7.04 7.71 -15.92
C ARG A 89 -6.24 8.46 -14.87
N HIS A 90 -5.41 7.75 -14.11
CA HIS A 90 -4.65 8.31 -13.01
C HIS A 90 -3.16 8.53 -13.32
N GLY A 91 -2.73 8.25 -14.55
CA GLY A 91 -1.37 8.49 -15.01
C GLY A 91 -0.31 7.59 -14.36
N VAL A 92 -0.65 6.33 -14.06
CA VAL A 92 0.24 5.34 -13.42
C VAL A 92 0.55 4.19 -14.37
N ASP A 93 1.75 3.63 -14.29
CA ASP A 93 2.15 2.43 -15.05
C ASP A 93 1.20 1.26 -14.75
N PRO A 94 0.53 0.67 -15.77
CA PRO A 94 -0.44 -0.41 -15.57
C PRO A 94 0.20 -1.71 -15.04
N GLU A 95 1.47 -1.99 -15.34
CA GLU A 95 2.19 -3.13 -14.79
C GLU A 95 2.46 -2.95 -13.27
N LEU A 96 2.72 -1.71 -12.84
CA LEU A 96 2.83 -1.40 -11.43
C LEU A 96 1.49 -1.62 -10.70
N VAL A 97 0.37 -1.15 -11.26
CA VAL A 97 -0.96 -1.40 -10.68
C VAL A 97 -1.25 -2.89 -10.60
N ALA A 98 -0.94 -3.65 -11.66
CA ALA A 98 -1.11 -5.11 -11.69
C ALA A 98 -0.27 -5.82 -10.62
N ALA A 99 0.99 -5.39 -10.42
CA ALA A 99 1.88 -5.92 -9.39
C ALA A 99 1.35 -5.67 -7.97
N VAL A 100 0.78 -4.48 -7.73
CA VAL A 100 0.12 -4.15 -6.46
C VAL A 100 -1.11 -5.03 -6.24
N VAL A 101 -2.01 -5.17 -7.23
CA VAL A 101 -3.19 -6.06 -7.13
C VAL A 101 -2.77 -7.50 -6.82
N ARG A 102 -1.73 -8.01 -7.48
CA ARG A 102 -1.19 -9.34 -7.22
C ARG A 102 -0.64 -9.47 -5.79
N ALA A 103 0.03 -8.44 -5.29
CA ALA A 103 0.60 -8.45 -3.94
C ALA A 103 -0.49 -8.42 -2.87
N GLU A 104 -1.55 -7.62 -3.08
CA GLU A 104 -2.62 -7.36 -2.13
C GLU A 104 -3.63 -8.51 -2.01
N SER A 105 -4.13 -9.02 -3.13
CA SER A 105 -5.24 -9.96 -3.14
C SER A 105 -5.02 -11.21 -3.97
N ALA A 106 -3.89 -11.32 -4.70
CA ALA A 106 -3.72 -12.32 -5.75
C ALA A 106 -4.90 -12.35 -6.74
N PHE A 107 -5.49 -11.18 -7.03
CA PHE A 107 -6.67 -10.98 -7.89
C PHE A 107 -8.00 -11.50 -7.31
N ASP A 108 -8.08 -11.75 -5.99
CA ASP A 108 -9.36 -12.08 -5.36
C ASP A 108 -10.20 -10.82 -5.09
N VAL A 109 -11.29 -10.67 -5.85
CA VAL A 109 -12.24 -9.56 -5.74
C VAL A 109 -12.88 -9.48 -4.34
N ARG A 110 -13.06 -10.64 -3.68
CA ARG A 110 -13.73 -10.74 -2.39
C ARG A 110 -12.76 -10.77 -1.22
N ALA A 111 -11.47 -10.58 -1.46
CA ALA A 111 -10.48 -10.58 -0.40
C ALA A 111 -10.83 -9.59 0.71
N VAL A 112 -10.77 -10.08 1.94
CA VAL A 112 -10.93 -9.29 3.16
C VAL A 112 -9.83 -9.67 4.12
N SER A 113 -8.96 -8.72 4.46
CA SER A 113 -7.91 -8.98 5.43
C SER A 113 -8.45 -9.01 6.86
N VAL A 114 -7.71 -9.62 7.77
CA VAL A 114 -8.04 -9.58 9.21
C VAL A 114 -8.05 -8.15 9.76
N LYS A 115 -7.39 -7.22 9.08
CA LYS A 115 -7.29 -5.79 9.41
C LYS A 115 -8.45 -4.98 8.81
N GLY A 116 -9.32 -5.61 7.99
CA GLY A 116 -10.50 -4.98 7.38
C GLY A 116 -10.26 -4.33 6.02
N ALA A 117 -9.09 -4.51 5.41
CA ALA A 117 -8.83 -4.09 4.03
C ALA A 117 -9.64 -4.96 3.05
N ARG A 118 -10.11 -4.40 1.93
CA ARG A 118 -11.08 -5.06 1.05
C ARG A 118 -10.76 -4.92 -0.43
N GLY A 119 -11.10 -5.97 -1.19
CA GLY A 119 -11.10 -6.02 -2.64
C GLY A 119 -9.71 -6.19 -3.27
N LEU A 120 -9.63 -5.99 -4.57
CA LEU A 120 -8.44 -6.26 -5.38
C LEU A 120 -7.18 -5.55 -4.89
N MET A 121 -7.30 -4.29 -4.47
CA MET A 121 -6.20 -3.45 -4.01
C MET A 121 -6.20 -3.25 -2.49
N GLN A 122 -6.94 -4.09 -1.74
CA GLN A 122 -6.98 -4.14 -0.28
C GLN A 122 -7.10 -2.76 0.39
N LEU A 123 -8.10 -2.00 -0.04
CA LEU A 123 -8.32 -0.67 0.51
C LEU A 123 -8.93 -0.73 1.90
N MET A 124 -8.32 -0.05 2.87
CA MET A 124 -8.94 0.21 4.17
C MET A 124 -10.18 1.10 3.98
N PRO A 125 -11.23 0.95 4.82
CA PRO A 125 -12.47 1.71 4.67
C PRO A 125 -12.30 3.22 4.58
N ALA A 126 -11.39 3.79 5.36
CA ALA A 126 -11.08 5.22 5.31
C ALA A 126 -10.41 5.62 4.00
N THR A 127 -9.45 4.80 3.52
CA THR A 127 -8.76 5.02 2.25
C THR A 127 -9.72 4.90 1.07
N ALA A 128 -10.57 3.86 1.04
CA ALA A 128 -11.59 3.69 0.00
C ALA A 128 -12.48 4.93 -0.11
N ARG A 129 -13.02 5.40 1.01
CA ARG A 129 -13.86 6.61 1.06
C ARG A 129 -13.11 7.86 0.60
N ARG A 130 -11.87 8.06 1.06
CA ARG A 130 -11.02 9.21 0.66
C ARG A 130 -10.79 9.25 -0.85
N PHE A 131 -10.66 8.08 -1.48
CA PHE A 131 -10.42 7.97 -2.91
C PHE A 131 -11.67 7.65 -3.75
N GLY A 132 -12.86 7.80 -3.16
CA GLY A 132 -14.12 7.88 -3.89
C GLY A 132 -14.90 6.56 -4.02
N VAL A 133 -14.58 5.54 -3.20
CA VAL A 133 -15.33 4.27 -3.19
C VAL A 133 -16.07 4.08 -1.88
N SER A 134 -17.38 3.86 -1.99
CA SER A 134 -18.26 3.52 -0.87
C SER A 134 -18.12 2.04 -0.47
N GLN A 135 -18.52 1.71 0.75
CA GLN A 135 -18.36 0.37 1.31
C GLN A 135 -19.15 -0.72 0.58
N ASP A 136 -20.28 -0.38 0.00
CA ASP A 136 -21.10 -1.25 -0.84
C ASP A 136 -20.48 -1.56 -2.20
N ARG A 137 -19.59 -0.67 -2.70
CA ARG A 137 -18.91 -0.83 -3.98
C ARG A 137 -17.45 -1.25 -3.88
N VAL A 138 -16.91 -1.43 -2.68
CA VAL A 138 -15.49 -1.75 -2.49
C VAL A 138 -15.06 -3.10 -3.08
N HIS A 139 -16.02 -4.01 -3.33
CA HIS A 139 -15.78 -5.29 -4.02
C HIS A 139 -16.12 -5.25 -5.53
N ASP A 140 -16.56 -4.10 -6.07
CA ASP A 140 -16.64 -3.88 -7.51
C ASP A 140 -15.22 -3.74 -8.08
N PRO A 141 -14.81 -4.60 -9.04
CA PRO A 141 -13.44 -4.60 -9.54
C PRO A 141 -12.99 -3.26 -10.08
N ALA A 142 -13.83 -2.64 -10.93
CA ALA A 142 -13.49 -1.37 -11.57
C ALA A 142 -13.38 -0.23 -10.54
N ALA A 143 -14.32 -0.17 -9.59
CA ALA A 143 -14.31 0.85 -8.56
C ALA A 143 -13.13 0.71 -7.60
N ASN A 144 -12.81 -0.53 -7.19
CA ASN A 144 -11.71 -0.81 -6.28
C ASN A 144 -10.35 -0.48 -6.92
N VAL A 145 -10.14 -0.94 -8.16
CA VAL A 145 -8.90 -0.68 -8.91
C VAL A 145 -8.75 0.81 -9.21
N ASP A 146 -9.83 1.51 -9.57
CA ASP A 146 -9.78 2.96 -9.82
C ASP A 146 -9.33 3.74 -8.58
N ALA A 147 -9.93 3.46 -7.42
CA ALA A 147 -9.56 4.12 -6.17
C ALA A 147 -8.13 3.77 -5.72
N GLY A 148 -7.73 2.50 -5.86
CA GLY A 148 -6.38 2.05 -5.52
C GLY A 148 -5.30 2.65 -6.42
N ALA A 149 -5.55 2.71 -7.74
CA ALA A 149 -4.65 3.36 -8.69
C ALA A 149 -4.54 4.87 -8.42
N ARG A 150 -5.64 5.53 -8.10
CA ARG A 150 -5.65 6.94 -7.69
C ARG A 150 -4.85 7.18 -6.41
N TYR A 151 -4.97 6.30 -5.41
CA TYR A 151 -4.17 6.38 -4.19
C TYR A 151 -2.69 6.17 -4.48
N LEU A 152 -2.34 5.16 -5.30
CA LEU A 152 -0.96 4.89 -5.70
C LEU A 152 -0.35 6.07 -6.48
N ALA A 153 -1.10 6.68 -7.42
CA ALA A 153 -0.70 7.88 -8.13
C ALA A 153 -0.41 9.05 -7.18
N TRP A 154 -1.29 9.25 -6.20
CA TRP A 154 -1.12 10.29 -5.19
C TRP A 154 0.15 10.05 -4.36
N LEU A 155 0.43 8.81 -3.96
CA LEU A 155 1.65 8.45 -3.22
C LEU A 155 2.91 8.65 -4.06
N LEU A 156 2.91 8.23 -5.33
CA LEU A 156 4.02 8.47 -6.25
C LEU A 156 4.30 9.97 -6.41
N GLY A 157 3.26 10.79 -6.52
CA GLY A 157 3.41 12.23 -6.56
C GLY A 157 3.97 12.81 -5.25
N ARG A 158 3.48 12.32 -4.10
CA ARG A 158 3.92 12.75 -2.78
C ARG A 158 5.39 12.46 -2.51
N PHE A 159 5.88 11.32 -2.98
CA PHE A 159 7.25 10.85 -2.77
C PHE A 159 8.13 11.03 -4.02
N GLU A 160 7.80 12.02 -4.87
CA GLU A 160 8.62 12.46 -6.02
C GLU A 160 9.02 11.33 -6.99
N GLY A 161 8.16 10.31 -7.08
CA GLY A 161 8.38 9.14 -7.94
C GLY A 161 9.21 8.02 -7.28
N ASP A 162 9.63 8.18 -6.03
CA ASP A 162 10.31 7.10 -5.30
C ASP A 162 9.33 5.94 -5.06
N LEU A 163 9.54 4.86 -5.82
CA LEU A 163 8.68 3.69 -5.77
C LEU A 163 8.72 2.99 -4.40
N ALA A 164 9.90 2.92 -3.77
CA ALA A 164 10.03 2.22 -2.50
C ALA A 164 9.26 2.94 -1.38
N LEU A 165 9.35 4.28 -1.35
CA LEU A 165 8.61 5.12 -0.41
C LEU A 165 7.09 5.07 -0.69
N ALA A 166 6.69 5.14 -1.96
CA ALA A 166 5.28 5.05 -2.34
C ALA A 166 4.65 3.70 -1.94
N LEU A 167 5.35 2.59 -2.18
CA LEU A 167 4.90 1.26 -1.77
C LEU A 167 4.92 1.07 -0.25
N ALA A 168 5.94 1.60 0.44
CA ALA A 168 5.97 1.62 1.89
C ALA A 168 4.74 2.34 2.46
N ALA A 169 4.41 3.50 1.89
CA ALA A 169 3.25 4.28 2.30
C ALA A 169 1.93 3.61 1.95
N TYR A 170 1.84 2.93 0.81
CA TYR A 170 0.67 2.15 0.44
C TYR A 170 0.37 1.06 1.48
N ASN A 171 1.38 0.33 1.91
CA ASN A 171 1.25 -0.76 2.88
C ASN A 171 1.16 -0.28 4.34
N ALA A 172 2.04 0.64 4.76
CA ALA A 172 2.18 1.08 6.15
C ALA A 172 1.52 2.43 6.47
N GLY A 173 1.04 3.14 5.45
CA GLY A 173 0.51 4.50 5.56
C GLY A 173 1.56 5.59 5.40
N GLU A 174 1.18 6.66 4.70
CA GLU A 174 2.05 7.81 4.45
C GLU A 174 2.59 8.46 5.74
N GLY A 175 1.75 8.56 6.76
CA GLY A 175 2.18 9.12 8.06
C GLY A 175 3.23 8.28 8.79
N THR A 176 3.29 6.97 8.49
CA THR A 176 4.36 6.12 9.02
C THR A 176 5.68 6.40 8.30
N VAL A 177 5.65 6.50 6.97
CA VAL A 177 6.84 6.84 6.15
C VAL A 177 7.37 8.21 6.56
N ASP A 178 6.50 9.21 6.73
CA ASP A 178 6.88 10.55 7.19
C ASP A 178 7.59 10.50 8.56
N ARG A 179 7.07 9.71 9.50
CA ARG A 179 7.64 9.58 10.85
C ARG A 179 9.02 8.94 10.87
N TYR A 180 9.24 7.95 10.00
CA TYR A 180 10.53 7.28 9.90
C TYR A 180 11.51 8.00 8.97
N GLY A 181 11.05 9.01 8.23
CA GLY A 181 11.86 9.68 7.21
C GLY A 181 12.28 8.76 6.06
N GLY A 182 11.55 7.64 5.86
CA GLY A 182 11.92 6.61 4.91
C GLY A 182 11.06 5.35 5.04
N VAL A 183 11.53 4.25 4.44
CA VAL A 183 10.87 2.94 4.56
C VAL A 183 10.94 2.46 6.03
N PRO A 184 9.79 2.23 6.70
CA PRO A 184 9.81 1.79 8.09
C PRO A 184 10.43 0.40 8.24
N PRO A 185 11.09 0.09 9.38
CA PRO A 185 11.75 -1.18 9.61
C PRO A 185 10.76 -2.31 9.95
N TYR A 186 9.62 -2.35 9.27
CA TYR A 186 8.60 -3.37 9.47
C TYR A 186 8.80 -4.52 8.48
N ARG A 187 8.89 -5.74 8.99
CA ARG A 187 9.07 -6.94 8.19
C ARG A 187 7.99 -7.09 7.10
N GLU A 188 6.72 -6.82 7.47
CA GLU A 188 5.60 -6.85 6.53
C GLU A 188 5.82 -5.88 5.37
N THR A 189 6.14 -4.62 5.67
CA THR A 189 6.32 -3.57 4.67
C THR A 189 7.53 -3.83 3.75
N ARG A 190 8.66 -4.26 4.33
CA ARG A 190 9.84 -4.62 3.55
C ARG A 190 9.58 -5.81 2.63
N GLY A 191 8.93 -6.86 3.14
CA GLY A 191 8.52 -8.02 2.35
C GLY A 191 7.52 -7.66 1.23
N TYR A 192 6.62 -6.72 1.49
CA TYR A 192 5.69 -6.20 0.50
C TYR A 192 6.41 -5.50 -0.66
N ILE A 193 7.31 -4.59 -0.36
CA ILE A 193 8.13 -3.89 -1.36
C ILE A 193 8.93 -4.90 -2.18
N GLN A 194 9.63 -5.83 -1.52
CA GLN A 194 10.40 -6.87 -2.17
C GLN A 194 9.58 -7.71 -3.14
N LYS A 195 8.37 -8.12 -2.74
CA LYS A 195 7.45 -8.91 -3.58
C LYS A 195 7.09 -8.17 -4.87
N ILE A 196 6.78 -6.86 -4.76
CA ILE A 196 6.42 -6.04 -5.93
C ILE A 196 7.64 -5.81 -6.83
N PHE A 197 8.79 -5.48 -6.26
CA PHE A 197 10.04 -5.31 -7.01
C PHE A 197 10.38 -6.58 -7.81
N THR A 198 10.31 -7.75 -7.18
CA THR A 198 10.52 -9.04 -7.85
C THR A 198 9.52 -9.24 -9.00
N THR A 199 8.24 -8.91 -8.78
CA THR A 199 7.20 -9.05 -9.82
C THR A 199 7.48 -8.15 -11.02
N LEU A 200 8.03 -6.96 -10.81
CA LEU A 200 8.38 -6.00 -11.85
C LEU A 200 9.76 -6.25 -12.49
N GLY A 201 10.47 -7.33 -12.09
CA GLY A 201 11.81 -7.62 -12.57
C GLY A 201 12.88 -6.62 -12.14
N LEU A 202 12.61 -5.89 -11.04
CA LEU A 202 13.55 -4.94 -10.45
C LEU A 202 14.47 -5.66 -9.47
N GLY A 203 15.69 -5.16 -9.34
CA GLY A 203 16.61 -5.58 -8.27
C GLY A 203 16.09 -5.24 -6.87
N GLN A 204 16.88 -5.58 -5.85
CA GLN A 204 16.55 -5.20 -4.47
C GLN A 204 16.40 -3.68 -4.33
N PRO A 205 15.39 -3.19 -3.60
CA PRO A 205 15.24 -1.75 -3.36
C PRO A 205 16.43 -1.23 -2.55
N THR A 206 17.05 -0.17 -3.03
CA THR A 206 18.28 0.39 -2.47
C THR A 206 18.07 1.18 -1.19
N GLN A 207 16.85 1.63 -0.92
CA GLN A 207 16.56 2.45 0.25
C GLN A 207 15.82 1.67 1.32
N ILE A 208 16.60 0.98 2.13
CA ILE A 208 16.24 0.70 3.50
C ILE A 208 17.28 1.41 4.42
N ALA A 209 17.83 2.51 3.98
CA ALA A 209 18.75 3.31 4.78
C ALA A 209 17.96 4.16 5.77
N THR A 210 18.12 3.85 7.04
CA THR A 210 17.78 4.70 8.18
C THR A 210 18.77 5.86 8.19
N SER A 211 18.34 7.07 7.86
CA SER A 211 19.06 8.26 8.33
C SER A 211 18.81 8.39 9.82
N LEU A 212 19.89 8.44 10.60
CA LEU A 212 19.94 8.74 12.02
C LEU A 212 19.52 10.19 12.30
#